data_cadfc77df7c6e87f3754a185c91266b6
#
_entry.id   cadfc77df7c6e87f3754a185c91266b6
#
_cell.length_a   1.000
_cell.length_b   1.000
_cell.length_c   1.000
_cell.angle_alpha   90.00
_cell.angle_beta   90.00
_cell.angle_gamma   90.00
#
_symmetry.space_group_name_H-M   'P 1'
#
loop_
_entity.id
_entity.type
_entity.pdbx_description
1 polymer ?
#
loop_
_entity_poly.entity_id
_entity_poly.type
_entity_poly.pdbx_seq_one_letter_code
_entity_poly.pdbx_strand_id
1 'polypeptide(L)'
;NIQPASSWKELSDNLLALYEDARLCRLGTEKFMIDGRHTGTGGGNHVTIGALKPSDSPLLRNPQLLRSLITFWQHHPGLSYLFSGAFIGPTSQAPRVDEGRAENLYELEIAFSQIPEHGDVPFWLTDRLFRHMLTDITGNTHRSEFCIDKLYSPDSSTGRLGILELRAFDMPPHSQMALLQMLLVRALVSCF
;
A
#
# COMPACT_ATOMS: atom_id res chain seq x y z
N ASN A 1 8.69 -12.18 0.92
CA ASN A 1 7.43 -11.87 1.62
C ASN A 1 7.53 -12.38 3.05
N ILE A 2 7.09 -11.57 4.00
CA ILE A 2 6.97 -11.96 5.41
C ILE A 2 5.62 -12.67 5.60
N GLN A 3 5.57 -13.66 6.48
CA GLN A 3 4.32 -14.33 6.82
C GLN A 3 3.34 -13.34 7.47
N PRO A 4 2.02 -13.47 7.22
CA PRO A 4 1.04 -12.63 7.87
C PRO A 4 1.15 -12.73 9.40
N ALA A 5 1.13 -11.60 10.07
CA ALA A 5 1.15 -11.52 11.52
C ALA A 5 -0.25 -11.23 12.07
N SER A 6 -0.65 -11.93 13.11
CA SER A 6 -1.93 -11.77 13.78
C SER A 6 -1.90 -10.79 14.95
N SER A 7 -0.71 -10.38 15.38
CA SER A 7 -0.51 -9.46 16.48
C SER A 7 0.65 -8.50 16.21
N TRP A 8 0.65 -7.38 16.94
CA TRP A 8 1.75 -6.42 16.89
C TRP A 8 3.07 -7.02 17.35
N LYS A 9 3.02 -7.85 18.38
CA LYS A 9 4.22 -8.53 18.88
C LYS A 9 4.83 -9.45 17.83
N GLU A 10 4.00 -10.27 17.20
CA GLU A 10 4.45 -11.20 16.14
C GLU A 10 5.03 -10.43 14.95
N LEU A 11 4.39 -9.33 14.51
CA LEU A 11 4.90 -8.49 13.44
C LEU A 11 6.27 -7.90 13.81
N SER A 12 6.41 -7.39 15.03
CA SER A 12 7.66 -6.81 15.51
C SER A 12 8.77 -7.83 15.57
N ASP A 13 8.50 -9.01 16.13
CA ASP A 13 9.48 -10.09 16.26
C ASP A 13 9.94 -10.57 14.86
N ASN A 14 9.01 -10.74 13.93
CA ASN A 14 9.30 -11.14 12.55
C ASN A 14 10.16 -10.11 11.82
N LEU A 15 9.86 -8.82 11.97
CA LEU A 15 10.65 -7.76 11.34
C LEU A 15 12.05 -7.64 11.94
N LEU A 16 12.17 -7.71 13.25
CA LEU A 16 13.47 -7.68 13.93
C LEU A 16 14.35 -8.86 13.49
N ALA A 17 13.79 -10.08 13.47
CA ALA A 17 14.50 -11.27 13.02
C ALA A 17 14.94 -11.15 11.56
N LEU A 18 14.03 -10.68 10.67
CA LEU A 18 14.34 -10.51 9.25
C LEU A 18 15.51 -9.56 9.00
N TYR A 19 15.54 -8.41 9.69
CA TYR A 19 16.62 -7.45 9.54
C TYR A 19 17.95 -7.99 10.09
N GLU A 20 17.92 -8.75 11.17
CA GLU A 20 19.13 -9.41 11.70
C GLU A 20 19.63 -10.50 10.75
N ASP A 21 18.75 -11.34 10.23
CA ASP A 21 19.10 -12.36 9.26
C ASP A 21 19.68 -11.74 7.97
N ALA A 22 19.07 -10.66 7.49
CA ALA A 22 19.58 -9.92 6.34
C ALA A 22 21.00 -9.37 6.62
N ARG A 23 21.23 -8.81 7.80
CA ARG A 23 22.54 -8.33 8.21
C ARG A 23 23.59 -9.46 8.24
N LEU A 24 23.24 -10.61 8.80
CA LEU A 24 24.11 -11.79 8.84
C LEU A 24 24.43 -12.31 7.44
N CYS A 25 23.45 -12.25 6.54
CA CYS A 25 23.62 -12.61 5.13
C CYS A 25 24.30 -11.51 4.28
N ARG A 26 24.71 -10.40 4.89
CA ARG A 26 25.27 -9.22 4.20
C ARG A 26 24.34 -8.63 3.14
N LEU A 27 23.04 -8.72 3.35
CA LEU A 27 22.03 -8.06 2.54
C LEU A 27 21.70 -6.70 3.16
N GLY A 28 21.60 -5.69 2.32
CA GLY A 28 21.22 -4.34 2.70
C GLY A 28 19.97 -3.87 1.96
N THR A 29 19.44 -2.74 2.38
CA THR A 29 18.32 -2.05 1.74
C THR A 29 18.79 -1.08 0.65
N GLU A 30 20.08 -0.87 0.54
CA GLU A 30 20.72 0.00 -0.45
C GLU A 30 21.56 -0.82 -1.42
N LYS A 31 21.62 -0.38 -2.66
CA LYS A 31 22.42 -0.99 -3.70
C LYS A 31 23.22 0.08 -4.42
N PHE A 32 24.50 -0.20 -4.63
CA PHE A 32 25.42 0.69 -5.33
C PHE A 32 25.95 0.03 -6.60
N MET A 33 26.18 0.84 -7.62
CA MET A 33 26.89 0.44 -8.82
C MET A 33 28.40 0.41 -8.56
N ILE A 34 29.16 -0.16 -9.50
CA ILE A 34 30.63 -0.26 -9.39
C ILE A 34 31.28 1.12 -9.28
N ASP A 35 30.68 2.15 -9.88
CA ASP A 35 31.14 3.53 -9.83
C ASP A 35 30.72 4.28 -8.56
N GLY A 36 30.10 3.58 -7.59
CA GLY A 36 29.64 4.13 -6.31
C GLY A 36 28.31 4.89 -6.39
N ARG A 37 27.66 4.96 -7.54
CA ARG A 37 26.33 5.55 -7.64
C ARG A 37 25.26 4.65 -7.02
N HIS A 38 24.35 5.28 -6.30
CA HIS A 38 23.19 4.60 -5.73
C HIS A 38 22.26 4.13 -6.85
N THR A 39 21.70 2.93 -6.71
CA THR A 39 20.73 2.36 -7.66
C THR A 39 19.58 1.70 -6.91
N GLY A 40 18.44 1.54 -7.57
CA GLY A 40 17.26 0.91 -6.98
C GLY A 40 17.46 -0.57 -6.67
N THR A 41 16.93 -1.02 -5.55
CA THR A 41 16.91 -2.43 -5.16
C THR A 41 15.83 -3.23 -5.88
N GLY A 42 14.89 -2.56 -6.56
CA GLY A 42 13.76 -3.15 -7.27
C GLY A 42 12.54 -3.42 -6.39
N GLY A 43 12.51 -2.93 -5.15
CA GLY A 43 11.37 -3.09 -4.25
C GLY A 43 11.27 -1.99 -3.20
N GLY A 44 10.08 -1.88 -2.61
CA GLY A 44 9.79 -1.02 -1.48
C GLY A 44 9.31 -1.83 -0.28
N ASN A 45 9.02 -1.14 0.82
CA ASN A 45 8.39 -1.72 2.00
C ASN A 45 6.86 -1.73 1.81
N HIS A 46 6.36 -2.73 1.11
CA HIS A 46 4.93 -2.82 0.82
C HIS A 46 4.17 -3.36 2.04
N VAL A 47 3.31 -2.52 2.61
CA VAL A 47 2.47 -2.89 3.74
C VAL A 47 1.17 -3.49 3.23
N THR A 48 0.88 -4.74 3.61
CA THR A 48 -0.37 -5.41 3.26
C THR A 48 -1.32 -5.47 4.43
N ILE A 49 -2.58 -5.17 4.17
CA ILE A 49 -3.67 -5.17 5.15
C ILE A 49 -4.77 -6.09 4.65
N GLY A 50 -5.22 -7.00 5.49
CA GLY A 50 -6.29 -7.94 5.17
C GLY A 50 -6.78 -8.66 6.40
N ALA A 51 -7.37 -9.83 6.18
CA ALA A 51 -7.81 -10.73 7.25
C ALA A 51 -7.42 -12.16 6.94
N LEU A 52 -7.57 -13.06 7.92
CA LEU A 52 -7.25 -14.48 7.75
C LEU A 52 -8.08 -15.12 6.64
N LYS A 53 -9.34 -14.71 6.51
CA LYS A 53 -10.21 -15.10 5.39
C LYS A 53 -10.52 -13.86 4.56
N PRO A 54 -10.50 -13.95 3.23
CA PRO A 54 -10.81 -12.81 2.36
C PRO A 54 -12.15 -12.14 2.68
N SER A 55 -13.19 -12.91 2.96
CA SER A 55 -14.52 -12.41 3.33
C SER A 55 -14.55 -11.62 4.64
N ASP A 56 -13.54 -11.77 5.48
CA ASP A 56 -13.44 -11.06 6.76
C ASP A 56 -12.58 -9.78 6.66
N SER A 57 -12.08 -9.46 5.46
CA SER A 57 -11.34 -8.25 5.23
C SER A 57 -12.14 -7.01 5.62
N PRO A 58 -11.60 -6.15 6.50
CA PRO A 58 -12.29 -4.92 6.90
C PRO A 58 -12.54 -4.00 5.71
N LEU A 59 -11.70 -4.03 4.70
CA LEU A 59 -11.80 -3.21 3.49
C LEU A 59 -12.89 -3.69 2.53
N LEU A 60 -13.22 -4.99 2.55
CA LEU A 60 -14.35 -5.53 1.78
C LEU A 60 -15.68 -5.36 2.52
N ARG A 61 -15.66 -5.50 3.85
CA ARG A 61 -16.85 -5.31 4.69
C ARG A 61 -17.24 -3.85 4.86
N ASN A 62 -16.24 -2.96 4.88
CA ASN A 62 -16.44 -1.51 5.00
C ASN A 62 -15.60 -0.77 3.95
N PRO A 63 -16.10 -0.61 2.72
CA PRO A 63 -15.41 0.15 1.68
C PRO A 63 -15.16 1.62 2.03
N GLN A 64 -15.92 2.19 2.98
CA GLN A 64 -15.69 3.54 3.50
C GLN A 64 -14.34 3.66 4.20
N LEU A 65 -13.82 2.57 4.79
CA LEU A 65 -12.47 2.55 5.34
C LEU A 65 -11.40 2.79 4.26
N LEU A 66 -11.54 2.14 3.09
CA LEU A 66 -10.63 2.37 1.96
C LEU A 66 -10.72 3.83 1.48
N ARG A 67 -11.93 4.36 1.32
CA ARG A 67 -12.15 5.77 1.00
C ARG A 67 -11.44 6.68 2.00
N SER A 68 -11.63 6.47 3.30
CA SER A 68 -11.02 7.28 4.36
C SER A 68 -9.49 7.24 4.29
N LEU A 69 -8.91 6.06 4.11
CA LEU A 69 -7.46 5.90 3.98
C LEU A 69 -6.90 6.66 2.77
N ILE A 70 -7.51 6.51 1.60
CA ILE A 70 -7.08 7.19 0.37
C ILE A 70 -7.23 8.71 0.54
N THR A 71 -8.39 9.19 1.01
CA THR A 71 -8.65 10.61 1.22
C THR A 71 -7.66 11.22 2.21
N PHE A 72 -7.41 10.54 3.34
CA PHE A 72 -6.43 10.99 4.32
C PHE A 72 -5.04 11.13 3.70
N TRP A 73 -4.61 10.12 2.95
CA TRP A 73 -3.28 10.11 2.31
C TRP A 73 -3.13 11.25 1.30
N GLN A 74 -4.15 11.48 0.49
CA GLN A 74 -4.19 12.57 -0.49
C GLN A 74 -4.16 13.96 0.13
N HIS A 75 -4.80 14.13 1.29
CA HIS A 75 -4.76 15.39 2.03
C HIS A 75 -3.47 15.59 2.86
N HIS A 76 -2.60 14.57 2.91
CA HIS A 76 -1.34 14.61 3.61
C HIS A 76 -0.16 14.22 2.68
N PRO A 77 0.05 14.95 1.57
CA PRO A 77 1.08 14.60 0.59
C PRO A 77 2.49 14.56 1.19
N GLY A 78 2.72 15.26 2.30
CA GLY A 78 3.95 15.19 3.07
C GLY A 78 4.31 13.78 3.53
N LEU A 79 3.34 12.87 3.71
CA LEU A 79 3.60 11.47 4.04
C LEU A 79 4.23 10.71 2.85
N SER A 80 3.72 10.95 1.64
CA SER A 80 4.30 10.37 0.43
C SER A 80 5.73 10.85 0.22
N TYR A 81 6.01 12.14 0.42
CA TYR A 81 7.36 12.68 0.31
C TYR A 81 8.31 12.16 1.40
N LEU A 82 7.81 12.04 2.63
CA LEU A 82 8.60 11.60 3.77
C LEU A 82 9.08 10.15 3.63
N PHE A 83 8.23 9.28 3.09
CA PHE A 83 8.49 7.84 3.05
C PHE A 83 8.88 7.32 1.66
N SER A 84 8.80 8.14 0.63
CA SER A 84 9.33 7.81 -0.70
C SER A 84 10.82 8.12 -0.78
N GLY A 85 11.50 7.49 -1.73
CA GLY A 85 12.91 7.71 -2.02
C GLY A 85 13.15 7.95 -3.51
N ALA A 86 14.41 7.93 -3.91
CA ALA A 86 14.80 8.12 -5.30
C ALA A 86 14.23 7.05 -6.25
N PHE A 87 13.87 5.88 -5.71
CA PHE A 87 13.46 4.70 -6.48
C PHE A 87 12.02 4.25 -6.18
N ILE A 88 11.38 4.82 -5.18
CA ILE A 88 9.95 4.67 -4.89
C ILE A 88 9.32 6.05 -5.00
N GLY A 89 8.51 6.25 -6.01
CA GLY A 89 7.93 7.54 -6.33
C GLY A 89 7.48 7.59 -7.80
N PRO A 90 7.40 8.78 -8.42
CA PRO A 90 6.73 9.01 -9.70
C PRO A 90 7.27 8.19 -10.87
N THR A 91 8.57 7.96 -10.88
CA THR A 91 9.25 7.28 -11.99
C THR A 91 9.49 5.81 -11.71
N SER A 92 9.03 5.28 -10.56
CA SER A 92 9.30 3.91 -10.16
C SER A 92 8.02 3.15 -9.81
N GLN A 93 7.80 2.80 -8.54
CA GLN A 93 6.76 1.85 -8.17
C GLN A 93 5.48 2.49 -7.61
N ALA A 94 5.57 3.69 -7.05
CA ALA A 94 4.43 4.36 -6.44
C ALA A 94 4.49 5.87 -6.71
N PRO A 95 3.72 6.40 -7.65
CA PRO A 95 3.63 7.85 -7.88
C PRO A 95 3.02 8.53 -6.65
N ARG A 96 3.53 9.71 -6.34
CA ARG A 96 2.95 10.55 -5.30
C ARG A 96 1.64 11.18 -5.79
N VAL A 97 0.78 11.53 -4.86
CA VAL A 97 -0.54 12.15 -5.11
C VAL A 97 -0.42 13.41 -5.99
N ASP A 98 0.58 14.23 -5.77
CA ASP A 98 0.82 15.48 -6.50
C ASP A 98 1.35 15.28 -7.92
N GLU A 99 1.69 14.07 -8.29
CA GLU A 99 2.13 13.70 -9.64
C GLU A 99 1.00 13.10 -10.47
N GLY A 100 -0.12 12.82 -9.83
CA GLY A 100 -1.35 12.46 -10.51
C GLY A 100 -1.93 13.65 -11.28
N ARG A 101 -2.77 13.37 -12.26
CA ARG A 101 -3.54 14.42 -12.92
C ARG A 101 -4.59 14.96 -11.96
N ALA A 102 -4.81 16.27 -11.97
CA ALA A 102 -5.83 16.91 -11.14
C ALA A 102 -7.23 16.30 -11.36
N GLU A 103 -7.53 15.90 -12.59
CA GLU A 103 -8.78 15.22 -12.97
C GLU A 103 -8.98 13.89 -12.25
N ASN A 104 -7.91 13.16 -11.96
CA ASN A 104 -8.02 11.88 -11.24
C ASN A 104 -8.56 12.06 -9.81
N LEU A 105 -8.23 13.16 -9.14
CA LEU A 105 -8.77 13.44 -7.81
C LEU A 105 -10.27 13.71 -7.87
N TYR A 106 -10.73 14.44 -8.88
CA TYR A 106 -12.15 14.71 -9.10
C TYR A 106 -12.92 13.45 -9.48
N GLU A 107 -12.39 12.64 -10.38
CA GLU A 107 -12.97 11.35 -10.77
C GLU A 107 -13.04 10.39 -9.57
N LEU A 108 -12.03 10.43 -8.68
CA LEU A 108 -12.01 9.62 -7.48
C LEU A 108 -13.09 10.04 -6.47
N GLU A 109 -13.33 11.35 -6.32
CA GLU A 109 -14.45 11.86 -5.50
C GLU A 109 -15.81 11.40 -6.02
N ILE A 110 -16.00 11.43 -7.35
CA ILE A 110 -17.22 10.90 -7.99
C ILE A 110 -17.35 9.40 -7.69
N ALA A 111 -16.26 8.62 -7.84
CA ALA A 111 -16.27 7.21 -7.53
C ALA A 111 -16.60 6.94 -6.05
N PHE A 112 -16.07 7.73 -5.13
CA PHE A 112 -16.38 7.66 -3.70
C PHE A 112 -17.86 7.91 -3.41
N SER A 113 -18.50 8.82 -4.13
CA SER A 113 -19.91 9.10 -3.95
C SER A 113 -20.84 7.94 -4.36
N GLN A 114 -20.30 6.98 -5.11
CA GLN A 114 -21.03 5.76 -5.52
C GLN A 114 -20.96 4.62 -4.50
N ILE A 115 -20.15 4.77 -3.43
CA ILE A 115 -20.11 3.77 -2.35
C ILE A 115 -21.37 3.95 -1.50
N PRO A 116 -22.21 2.92 -1.34
CA PRO A 116 -23.38 2.99 -0.47
C PRO A 116 -22.98 3.34 0.97
N GLU A 117 -23.72 4.24 1.59
CA GLU A 117 -23.48 4.61 3.00
C GLU A 117 -23.97 3.52 3.96
N HIS A 118 -24.96 2.75 3.55
CA HIS A 118 -25.60 1.72 4.37
C HIS A 118 -25.95 0.48 3.54
N GLY A 119 -25.96 -0.66 4.19
CA GLY A 119 -26.33 -1.94 3.59
C GLY A 119 -25.13 -2.78 3.17
N ASP A 120 -25.41 -3.97 2.64
CA ASP A 120 -24.40 -4.88 2.14
C ASP A 120 -23.84 -4.39 0.81
N VAL A 121 -22.56 -4.11 0.79
CA VAL A 121 -21.84 -3.69 -0.42
C VAL A 121 -21.25 -4.94 -1.09
N PRO A 122 -21.55 -5.17 -2.38
CA PRO A 122 -20.93 -6.28 -3.10
C PRO A 122 -19.40 -6.10 -3.18
N PHE A 123 -18.63 -7.13 -2.87
CA PHE A 123 -17.16 -7.08 -2.83
C PHE A 123 -16.52 -6.63 -4.15
N TRP A 124 -17.16 -6.92 -5.28
CA TRP A 124 -16.67 -6.51 -6.60
C TRP A 124 -16.83 -5.00 -6.87
N LEU A 125 -17.70 -4.30 -6.12
CA LEU A 125 -17.98 -2.88 -6.38
C LEU A 125 -16.74 -2.01 -6.21
N THR A 126 -15.97 -2.23 -5.15
CA THR A 126 -14.72 -1.50 -4.89
C THR A 126 -13.76 -1.61 -6.07
N ASP A 127 -13.59 -2.80 -6.60
CA ASP A 127 -12.74 -3.02 -7.77
C ASP A 127 -13.25 -2.25 -8.99
N ARG A 128 -14.54 -2.32 -9.28
CA ARG A 128 -15.12 -1.63 -10.45
C ARG A 128 -15.07 -0.11 -10.35
N LEU A 129 -15.19 0.44 -9.15
CA LEU A 129 -15.10 1.88 -8.94
C LEU A 129 -13.66 2.40 -9.04
N PHE A 130 -12.68 1.67 -8.53
CA PHE A 130 -11.36 2.24 -8.27
C PHE A 130 -10.22 1.67 -9.12
N ARG A 131 -10.38 0.54 -9.84
CA ARG A 131 -9.27 -0.10 -10.55
C ARG A 131 -8.60 0.80 -11.59
N HIS A 132 -9.33 1.74 -12.20
CA HIS A 132 -8.81 2.67 -13.18
C HIS A 132 -8.44 4.04 -12.60
N MET A 133 -8.77 4.27 -11.33
CA MET A 133 -8.42 5.48 -10.58
C MET A 133 -7.10 5.29 -9.82
N LEU A 134 -6.88 4.11 -9.27
CA LEU A 134 -5.68 3.76 -8.52
C LEU A 134 -4.61 3.17 -9.44
N THR A 135 -4.19 3.97 -10.40
CA THR A 135 -3.17 3.64 -11.41
C THR A 135 -2.29 4.85 -11.68
N ASP A 136 -1.13 4.63 -12.29
CA ASP A 136 -0.38 5.70 -12.90
C ASP A 136 -1.01 6.15 -14.24
N ILE A 137 -0.41 7.15 -14.87
CA ILE A 137 -0.85 7.67 -16.17
C ILE A 137 -0.84 6.59 -17.29
N THR A 138 -0.10 5.49 -17.12
CA THR A 138 -0.04 4.39 -18.08
C THR A 138 -1.07 3.29 -17.81
N GLY A 139 -1.85 3.43 -16.71
CA GLY A 139 -2.81 2.41 -16.26
C GLY A 139 -2.17 1.29 -15.43
N ASN A 140 -0.94 1.45 -14.96
CA ASN A 140 -0.26 0.45 -14.15
C ASN A 140 -0.66 0.57 -12.67
N THR A 141 -1.40 -0.40 -12.16
CA THR A 141 -1.88 -0.49 -10.78
C THR A 141 -0.74 -0.67 -9.76
N HIS A 142 0.38 -1.28 -10.19
CA HIS A 142 1.55 -1.46 -9.32
C HIS A 142 2.34 -0.17 -9.07
N ARG A 143 1.97 0.91 -9.73
CA ARG A 143 2.56 2.23 -9.56
C ARG A 143 1.65 3.20 -8.80
N SER A 144 0.57 2.71 -8.23
CA SER A 144 -0.27 3.45 -7.30
C SER A 144 0.18 3.21 -5.86
N GLU A 145 0.06 4.21 -5.01
CA GLU A 145 0.33 4.08 -3.57
C GLU A 145 -0.61 3.07 -2.91
N PHE A 146 -1.86 3.00 -3.37
CA PHE A 146 -2.87 2.03 -2.94
C PHE A 146 -3.15 1.05 -4.09
N CYS A 147 -2.69 -0.18 -3.95
CA CYS A 147 -2.91 -1.23 -4.94
C CYS A 147 -4.01 -2.18 -4.44
N ILE A 148 -5.08 -2.30 -5.21
CA ILE A 148 -6.26 -3.12 -4.89
C ILE A 148 -6.35 -4.41 -5.69
N ASP A 149 -5.35 -4.76 -6.47
CA ASP A 149 -5.36 -5.93 -7.35
C ASP A 149 -5.65 -7.24 -6.64
N LYS A 150 -5.29 -7.33 -5.36
CA LYS A 150 -5.51 -8.50 -4.50
C LYS A 150 -6.70 -8.33 -3.55
N LEU A 151 -7.44 -7.23 -3.63
CA LEU A 151 -8.58 -7.00 -2.76
C LEU A 151 -9.76 -7.87 -3.20
N TYR A 152 -10.35 -7.58 -4.33
CA TYR A 152 -11.35 -8.44 -4.94
C TYR A 152 -11.48 -8.15 -6.45
N SER A 153 -10.73 -8.86 -7.25
CA SER A 153 -10.90 -8.78 -8.71
C SER A 153 -11.99 -9.74 -9.16
N PRO A 154 -13.09 -9.25 -9.76
CA PRO A 154 -14.13 -10.12 -10.28
C PRO A 154 -13.64 -10.98 -11.46
N ASP A 155 -12.61 -10.53 -12.16
CA ASP A 155 -12.11 -11.14 -13.39
C ASP A 155 -10.98 -12.16 -13.13
N SER A 156 -10.52 -12.28 -11.87
CA SER A 156 -9.43 -13.19 -11.50
C SER A 156 -9.70 -13.88 -10.17
N SER A 157 -9.56 -15.21 -10.15
CA SER A 157 -9.66 -15.98 -8.90
C SER A 157 -8.48 -15.72 -7.94
N THR A 158 -7.31 -15.40 -8.48
CA THR A 158 -6.10 -15.09 -7.69
C THR A 158 -6.12 -13.68 -7.11
N GLY A 159 -6.97 -12.79 -7.62
CA GLY A 159 -7.16 -11.43 -7.15
C GLY A 159 -8.24 -11.27 -6.07
N ARG A 160 -8.70 -12.35 -5.41
CA ARG A 160 -9.78 -12.34 -4.41
C ARG A 160 -9.25 -12.68 -3.02
N LEU A 161 -8.20 -12.00 -2.58
CA LEU A 161 -7.52 -12.29 -1.33
C LEU A 161 -7.97 -11.39 -0.17
N GLY A 162 -8.79 -10.37 -0.43
CA GLY A 162 -9.21 -9.41 0.60
C GLY A 162 -8.07 -8.54 1.11
N ILE A 163 -7.02 -8.34 0.31
CA ILE A 163 -5.79 -7.66 0.71
C ILE A 163 -5.66 -6.34 -0.04
N LEU A 164 -5.44 -5.26 0.72
CA LEU A 164 -4.92 -3.99 0.23
C LEU A 164 -3.40 -4.00 0.37
N GLU A 165 -2.69 -3.54 -0.65
CA GLU A 165 -1.26 -3.33 -0.62
C GLU A 165 -0.95 -1.84 -0.68
N LEU A 166 -0.40 -1.27 0.40
CA LEU A 166 0.11 0.10 0.44
C LEU A 166 1.56 0.09 -0.01
N ARG A 167 1.86 0.76 -1.11
CA ARG A 167 3.14 0.76 -1.82
C ARG A 167 3.91 2.08 -1.70
N ALA A 168 3.49 2.95 -0.80
CA ALA A 168 4.01 4.31 -0.67
C ALA A 168 5.39 4.41 0.01
N PHE A 169 5.92 3.31 0.55
CA PHE A 169 7.13 3.32 1.36
C PHE A 169 8.34 2.78 0.63
N ASP A 170 9.43 3.54 0.63
CA ASP A 170 10.74 3.01 0.30
C ASP A 170 11.21 2.03 1.37
N MET A 171 12.12 1.11 1.01
CA MET A 171 12.63 0.12 1.97
C MET A 171 13.50 0.83 3.02
N PRO A 172 13.10 0.85 4.30
CA PRO A 172 13.84 1.57 5.31
C PRO A 172 15.15 0.85 5.70
N PRO A 173 16.18 1.60 6.11
CA PRO A 173 17.49 1.02 6.40
C PRO A 173 17.54 0.17 7.67
N HIS A 174 16.53 0.26 8.53
CA HIS A 174 16.47 -0.51 9.78
C HIS A 174 15.03 -0.80 10.23
N SER A 175 14.89 -1.83 11.04
CA SER A 175 13.61 -2.39 11.48
C SER A 175 12.70 -1.39 12.21
N GLN A 176 13.28 -0.46 13.00
CA GLN A 176 12.48 0.53 13.74
C GLN A 176 11.70 1.46 12.80
N MET A 177 12.29 1.86 11.68
CA MET A 177 11.59 2.67 10.69
C MET A 177 10.49 1.85 9.98
N ALA A 178 10.76 0.59 9.67
CA ALA A 178 9.74 -0.31 9.13
C ALA A 178 8.57 -0.48 10.11
N LEU A 179 8.85 -0.66 11.40
CA LEU A 179 7.83 -0.73 12.44
C LEU A 179 7.05 0.59 12.58
N LEU A 180 7.71 1.74 12.46
CA LEU A 180 7.04 3.04 12.50
C LEU A 180 6.05 3.19 11.33
N GLN A 181 6.43 2.80 10.13
CA GLN A 181 5.54 2.80 8.96
C GLN A 181 4.33 1.89 9.17
N MET A 182 4.55 0.69 9.70
CA MET A 182 3.46 -0.25 10.05
C MET A 182 2.55 0.31 11.14
N LEU A 183 3.12 0.98 12.16
CA LEU A 183 2.36 1.58 13.23
C LEU A 183 1.48 2.73 12.73
N LEU A 184 2.01 3.57 11.83
CA LEU A 184 1.24 4.63 11.19
C LEU A 184 0.02 4.05 10.46
N VAL A 185 0.22 3.05 9.61
CA VAL A 185 -0.88 2.42 8.87
C VAL A 185 -1.91 1.79 9.80
N ARG A 186 -1.44 1.08 10.84
CA ARG A 186 -2.32 0.51 11.87
C ARG A 186 -3.12 1.57 12.62
N ALA A 187 -2.49 2.69 12.98
CA ALA A 187 -3.16 3.80 13.66
C ALA A 187 -4.26 4.41 12.78
N LEU A 188 -4.01 4.61 11.49
CA LEU A 188 -5.00 5.10 10.54
C LEU A 188 -6.19 4.15 10.39
N VAL A 189 -5.93 2.85 10.25
CA VAL A 189 -7.01 1.83 10.19
C VAL A 189 -7.84 1.80 11.47
N SER A 190 -7.21 2.08 12.62
CA SER A 190 -7.92 2.13 13.91
C SER A 190 -8.67 3.44 14.16
N CYS A 191 -8.29 4.51 13.44
CA CYS A 191 -8.91 5.83 13.57
C CYS A 191 -10.20 5.95 12.75
N PHE A 192 -10.28 5.27 11.63
CA PHE A 192 -11.39 5.30 10.67
C PHE A 192 -12.32 4.11 10.82
#